data_1b21345e8292feb405e2e4e4555ad8f1
#
_entry.id   1b21345e8292feb405e2e4e4555ad8f1
#
_cell.length_a   1.000
_cell.length_b   1.000
_cell.length_c   1.000
_cell.angle_alpha   90.00
_cell.angle_beta   90.00
_cell.angle_gamma   90.00
#
_symmetry.space_group_name_H-M   'P 1'
#
loop_
_entity.id
_entity.type
_entity.pdbx_description
1 polymer ?
#
loop_
_entity_poly.entity_id
_entity_poly.type
_entity_poly.pdbx_seq_one_letter_code
_entity_poly.pdbx_strand_id
1 'polypeptide(L)'
;PALTIFQTMLSRGKFDASMTLSSGAKMSFAKVYPLDAEYDRLDEVPAEVKESRRYRECGDFTIHGVAAQMQADFGGVDIVIHSLANGPEVKKPLTETSRKGYLAALSASAYSFVSMVQAFGPIMPAGGSFLSLSYMASQRVVPGYGGGMSSAKAALESDTRTLAYEAGRAWGHRVNVISAGPFASRAASAIGFIDQMVDYAQRNAPIARPITAEDVGGTAAFLASPLAAGITGTTVYVDMGFHSMGLAVDREGAKPA
;
A
#
# COMPACT_ATOMS: atom_id res chain seq x y z
N PRO A 1 -14.42 -5.53 14.34
CA PRO A 1 -13.35 -5.55 15.35
C PRO A 1 -12.14 -4.68 14.98
N ALA A 2 -11.66 -4.69 13.73
CA ALA A 2 -10.51 -3.88 13.34
C ALA A 2 -10.80 -2.37 13.45
N LEU A 3 -11.97 -1.93 13.00
CA LEU A 3 -12.42 -0.54 13.13
C LEU A 3 -12.52 -0.13 14.61
N THR A 4 -13.16 -0.95 15.45
CA THR A 4 -13.31 -0.67 16.87
C THR A 4 -11.95 -0.62 17.59
N ILE A 5 -11.03 -1.53 17.23
CA ILE A 5 -9.66 -1.51 17.76
C ILE A 5 -8.94 -0.23 17.33
N PHE A 6 -9.02 0.13 16.06
CA PHE A 6 -8.40 1.36 15.55
C PHE A 6 -8.95 2.60 16.26
N GLN A 7 -10.26 2.74 16.35
CA GLN A 7 -10.91 3.85 17.06
C GLN A 7 -10.53 3.92 18.54
N THR A 8 -10.45 2.76 19.22
CA THR A 8 -9.97 2.69 20.61
C THR A 8 -8.51 3.11 20.75
N MET A 9 -7.64 2.71 19.81
CA MET A 9 -6.23 3.12 19.84
C MET A 9 -6.08 4.62 19.54
N LEU A 10 -6.88 5.13 18.62
CA LEU A 10 -6.91 6.56 18.27
C LEU A 10 -7.35 7.41 19.49
N SER A 11 -8.45 7.03 20.15
CA SER A 11 -8.95 7.73 21.33
C SER A 11 -7.99 7.68 22.54
N ARG A 12 -7.11 6.70 22.59
CA ARG A 12 -6.06 6.56 23.62
C ARG A 12 -4.74 7.23 23.25
N GLY A 13 -4.69 8.01 22.17
CA GLY A 13 -3.51 8.73 21.73
C GLY A 13 -2.35 7.83 21.24
N LYS A 14 -2.62 6.56 20.90
CA LYS A 14 -1.57 5.63 20.45
C LYS A 14 -0.93 6.01 19.11
N PHE A 15 -1.56 6.90 18.36
CA PHE A 15 -1.08 7.43 17.09
C PHE A 15 -0.63 8.90 17.18
N ASP A 16 -0.63 9.52 18.35
CA ASP A 16 -0.37 10.95 18.52
C ASP A 16 0.96 11.39 17.89
N ALA A 17 2.02 10.61 18.09
CA ALA A 17 3.33 10.91 17.51
C ALA A 17 3.30 10.89 15.98
N SER A 18 2.71 9.85 15.38
CA SER A 18 2.60 9.71 13.92
C SER A 18 1.56 10.64 13.26
N MET A 19 0.65 11.20 14.05
CA MET A 19 -0.35 12.18 13.61
C MET A 19 0.08 13.64 13.85
N THR A 20 1.24 13.87 14.46
CA THR A 20 1.78 15.20 14.62
C THR A 20 2.59 15.58 13.39
N LEU A 21 2.15 16.62 12.68
CA LEU A 21 2.81 17.15 11.50
C LEU A 21 4.10 17.89 11.87
N SER A 22 4.99 18.09 10.90
CA SER A 22 6.23 18.87 11.09
C SER A 22 5.97 20.31 11.57
N SER A 23 4.80 20.86 11.29
CA SER A 23 4.33 22.17 11.80
C SER A 23 3.93 22.14 13.27
N GLY A 24 3.88 20.97 13.92
CA GLY A 24 3.32 20.79 15.26
C GLY A 24 1.80 20.63 15.30
N ALA A 25 1.11 20.83 14.20
CA ALA A 25 -0.33 20.60 14.11
C ALA A 25 -0.65 19.10 14.17
N LYS A 26 -1.77 18.74 14.79
CA LYS A 26 -2.26 17.36 14.77
C LYS A 26 -3.16 17.10 13.57
N MET A 27 -2.86 16.04 12.84
CA MET A 27 -3.76 15.50 11.81
C MET A 27 -4.97 14.86 12.48
N SER A 28 -6.14 14.99 11.87
CA SER A 28 -7.36 14.29 12.26
C SER A 28 -8.03 13.66 11.05
N PHE A 29 -8.74 12.55 11.28
CA PHE A 29 -9.57 11.93 10.24
C PHE A 29 -10.96 12.53 10.30
N ALA A 30 -11.46 13.03 9.17
CA ALA A 30 -12.83 13.51 9.05
C ALA A 30 -13.84 12.36 9.28
N LYS A 31 -13.54 11.18 8.74
CA LYS A 31 -14.33 9.96 8.91
C LYS A 31 -13.47 8.71 8.76
N VAL A 32 -13.88 7.62 9.36
CA VAL A 32 -13.26 6.30 9.24
C VAL A 32 -14.31 5.30 8.81
N TYR A 33 -14.07 4.64 7.68
CA TYR A 33 -14.95 3.62 7.12
C TYR A 33 -14.40 2.22 7.38
N PRO A 34 -15.25 1.22 7.67
CA PRO A 34 -14.83 -0.17 7.60
C PRO A 34 -14.60 -0.53 6.13
N LEU A 35 -13.47 -1.15 5.83
CA LEU A 35 -13.15 -1.65 4.50
C LEU A 35 -12.52 -3.02 4.59
N ASP A 36 -13.03 -3.96 3.81
CA ASP A 36 -12.36 -5.21 3.49
C ASP A 36 -12.17 -5.31 1.97
N ALA A 37 -10.94 -5.14 1.54
CA ALA A 37 -10.57 -5.09 0.13
C ALA A 37 -10.53 -6.48 -0.56
N GLU A 38 -10.98 -7.52 0.11
CA GLU A 38 -11.27 -8.82 -0.51
C GLU A 38 -12.62 -8.83 -1.25
N TYR A 39 -13.46 -7.81 -1.01
CA TYR A 39 -14.82 -7.75 -1.58
C TYR A 39 -15.05 -6.45 -2.32
N ASP A 40 -15.47 -6.58 -3.58
CA ASP A 40 -15.78 -5.42 -4.41
C ASP A 40 -17.19 -4.89 -4.11
N ARG A 41 -18.19 -5.77 -4.01
CA ARG A 41 -19.61 -5.43 -3.81
C ARG A 41 -20.24 -6.28 -2.73
N LEU A 42 -21.26 -5.72 -2.05
CA LEU A 42 -21.91 -6.38 -0.91
C LEU A 42 -22.69 -7.64 -1.31
N ASP A 43 -23.23 -7.71 -2.52
CA ASP A 43 -23.92 -8.90 -3.04
C ASP A 43 -22.98 -10.07 -3.31
N GLU A 44 -21.69 -9.82 -3.53
CA GLU A 44 -20.66 -10.83 -3.72
C GLU A 44 -20.13 -11.41 -2.39
N VAL A 45 -20.42 -10.77 -1.27
CA VAL A 45 -19.95 -11.22 0.05
C VAL A 45 -20.77 -12.43 0.53
N PRO A 46 -20.13 -13.55 0.89
CA PRO A 46 -20.83 -14.71 1.46
C PRO A 46 -21.68 -14.36 2.68
N ALA A 47 -22.86 -14.98 2.81
CA ALA A 47 -23.78 -14.68 3.90
C ALA A 47 -23.14 -14.88 5.29
N GLU A 48 -22.40 -15.99 5.45
CA GLU A 48 -21.68 -16.29 6.69
C GLU A 48 -20.62 -15.22 7.07
N VAL A 49 -20.06 -14.52 6.08
CA VAL A 49 -19.14 -13.40 6.33
C VAL A 49 -19.92 -12.19 6.82
N LYS A 50 -21.01 -11.81 6.12
CA LYS A 50 -21.85 -10.67 6.51
C LYS A 50 -22.41 -10.83 7.92
N GLU A 51 -22.87 -12.02 8.27
CA GLU A 51 -23.46 -12.34 9.58
C GLU A 51 -22.43 -12.54 10.69
N SER A 52 -21.16 -12.67 10.35
CA SER A 52 -20.10 -12.87 11.33
C SER A 52 -20.01 -11.69 12.31
N ARG A 53 -19.56 -11.96 13.54
CA ARG A 53 -19.33 -10.94 14.57
C ARG A 53 -18.43 -9.79 14.09
N ARG A 54 -17.61 -10.03 13.08
CA ARG A 54 -16.66 -9.05 12.54
C ARG A 54 -17.35 -8.01 11.68
N TYR A 55 -18.37 -8.39 10.90
CA TYR A 55 -18.93 -7.56 9.83
C TYR A 55 -20.39 -7.15 10.03
N ARG A 56 -21.18 -7.90 10.80
CA ARG A 56 -22.64 -7.67 10.94
C ARG A 56 -23.05 -6.25 11.35
N GLU A 57 -22.14 -5.48 11.95
CA GLU A 57 -22.40 -4.10 12.40
C GLU A 57 -21.66 -3.06 11.53
N CYS A 58 -21.00 -3.48 10.45
CA CYS A 58 -20.15 -2.60 9.65
C CYS A 58 -20.89 -1.90 8.51
N GLY A 59 -22.14 -2.27 8.22
CA GLY A 59 -22.84 -1.79 7.01
C GLY A 59 -22.19 -2.34 5.75
N ASP A 60 -22.06 -1.53 4.71
CA ASP A 60 -21.33 -1.90 3.51
C ASP A 60 -19.83 -1.59 3.69
N PHE A 61 -19.05 -2.65 3.83
CA PHE A 61 -17.60 -2.62 4.06
C PHE A 61 -16.79 -2.98 2.80
N THR A 62 -17.44 -3.02 1.64
CA THR A 62 -16.81 -3.35 0.36
C THR A 62 -16.18 -2.12 -0.29
N ILE A 63 -15.33 -2.33 -1.31
CA ILE A 63 -14.65 -1.22 -1.99
C ILE A 63 -15.66 -0.25 -2.60
N HIS A 64 -16.64 -0.76 -3.36
CA HIS A 64 -17.70 0.08 -3.96
C HIS A 64 -18.63 0.69 -2.92
N GLY A 65 -18.92 -0.03 -1.82
CA GLY A 65 -19.73 0.49 -0.73
C GLY A 65 -19.06 1.68 -0.03
N VAL A 66 -17.76 1.60 0.22
CA VAL A 66 -17.01 2.73 0.81
C VAL A 66 -16.92 3.91 -0.16
N ALA A 67 -16.72 3.67 -1.47
CA ALA A 67 -16.72 4.74 -2.47
C ALA A 67 -18.07 5.45 -2.51
N ALA A 68 -19.19 4.72 -2.48
CA ALA A 68 -20.53 5.29 -2.43
C ALA A 68 -20.78 6.11 -1.15
N GLN A 69 -20.31 5.62 0.00
CA GLN A 69 -20.40 6.36 1.27
C GLN A 69 -19.58 7.65 1.22
N MET A 70 -18.36 7.63 0.66
CA MET A 70 -17.53 8.83 0.51
C MET A 70 -18.16 9.84 -0.45
N GLN A 71 -18.76 9.38 -1.54
CA GLN A 71 -19.53 10.24 -2.44
C GLN A 71 -20.69 10.92 -1.72
N ALA A 72 -21.44 10.20 -0.89
CA ALA A 72 -22.56 10.75 -0.14
C ALA A 72 -22.11 11.73 0.96
N ASP A 73 -21.02 11.44 1.65
CA ASP A 73 -20.56 12.23 2.78
C ASP A 73 -19.78 13.49 2.37
N PHE A 74 -18.99 13.43 1.28
CA PHE A 74 -18.02 14.47 0.88
C PHE A 74 -18.18 14.95 -0.57
N GLY A 75 -19.04 14.34 -1.36
CA GLY A 75 -19.19 14.67 -2.78
C GLY A 75 -18.11 14.10 -3.68
N GLY A 76 -17.10 13.41 -3.15
CA GLY A 76 -16.01 12.79 -3.91
C GLY A 76 -14.71 12.74 -3.13
N VAL A 77 -13.62 12.44 -3.84
CA VAL A 77 -12.27 12.34 -3.29
C VAL A 77 -11.24 12.77 -4.34
N ASP A 78 -10.17 13.45 -3.94
CA ASP A 78 -9.13 13.94 -4.86
C ASP A 78 -7.93 13.00 -4.94
N ILE A 79 -7.64 12.27 -3.87
CA ILE A 79 -6.47 11.43 -3.73
C ILE A 79 -6.87 10.11 -3.09
N VAL A 80 -6.48 9.00 -3.72
CA VAL A 80 -6.63 7.65 -3.17
C VAL A 80 -5.26 7.02 -2.97
N ILE A 81 -4.97 6.61 -1.74
CA ILE A 81 -3.73 5.92 -1.39
C ILE A 81 -4.05 4.48 -0.98
N HIS A 82 -3.68 3.54 -1.83
CA HIS A 82 -3.80 2.11 -1.58
C HIS A 82 -2.57 1.64 -0.81
N SER A 83 -2.69 1.54 0.51
CA SER A 83 -1.65 1.02 1.41
C SER A 83 -2.08 -0.32 2.00
N LEU A 84 -2.46 -1.25 1.13
CA LEU A 84 -2.98 -2.57 1.48
C LEU A 84 -2.05 -3.66 0.94
N ALA A 85 -1.83 -4.69 1.74
CA ALA A 85 -1.19 -5.93 1.32
C ALA A 85 -1.58 -7.04 2.30
N ASN A 86 -1.85 -8.22 1.77
CA ASN A 86 -2.05 -9.43 2.55
C ASN A 86 -1.48 -10.61 1.79
N GLY A 87 -0.65 -11.41 2.46
CA GLY A 87 -0.10 -12.65 1.94
C GLY A 87 -0.21 -13.71 3.01
N PRO A 88 -1.30 -14.51 3.06
CA PRO A 88 -1.52 -15.47 4.14
C PRO A 88 -0.36 -16.46 4.30
N GLU A 89 0.34 -16.74 3.22
CA GLU A 89 1.46 -17.70 3.17
C GLU A 89 2.81 -17.02 2.91
N VAL A 90 2.97 -15.72 3.21
CA VAL A 90 4.19 -14.94 2.92
C VAL A 90 5.48 -15.58 3.43
N LYS A 91 5.41 -16.37 4.49
CA LYS A 91 6.57 -17.08 5.07
C LYS A 91 6.94 -18.37 4.33
N LYS A 92 6.08 -18.88 3.44
CA LYS A 92 6.35 -20.09 2.68
C LYS A 92 7.18 -19.77 1.43
N PRO A 93 8.14 -20.60 1.08
CA PRO A 93 8.77 -20.55 -0.25
C PRO A 93 7.69 -20.62 -1.34
N LEU A 94 7.94 -20.03 -2.50
CA LEU A 94 6.98 -20.06 -3.60
C LEU A 94 6.65 -21.50 -4.04
N THR A 95 7.63 -22.40 -3.98
CA THR A 95 7.48 -23.84 -4.30
C THR A 95 6.55 -24.59 -3.35
N GLU A 96 6.28 -24.04 -2.17
CA GLU A 96 5.40 -24.63 -1.15
C GLU A 96 4.09 -23.83 -0.98
N THR A 97 3.94 -22.75 -1.73
CA THR A 97 2.76 -21.88 -1.67
C THR A 97 1.57 -22.60 -2.32
N SER A 98 0.45 -22.65 -1.59
CA SER A 98 -0.78 -23.20 -2.15
C SER A 98 -1.38 -22.25 -3.20
N ARG A 99 -2.15 -22.81 -4.16
CA ARG A 99 -2.93 -22.01 -5.11
C ARG A 99 -3.83 -21.00 -4.39
N LYS A 100 -4.48 -21.41 -3.30
CA LYS A 100 -5.34 -20.54 -2.49
C LYS A 100 -4.56 -19.39 -1.89
N GLY A 101 -3.41 -19.65 -1.27
CA GLY A 101 -2.56 -18.62 -0.68
C GLY A 101 -1.99 -17.65 -1.73
N TYR A 102 -1.56 -18.19 -2.88
CA TYR A 102 -1.07 -17.39 -4.00
C TYR A 102 -2.14 -16.43 -4.55
N LEU A 103 -3.34 -16.95 -4.84
CA LEU A 103 -4.45 -16.14 -5.35
C LEU A 103 -4.94 -15.11 -4.32
N ALA A 104 -4.94 -15.45 -3.02
CA ALA A 104 -5.26 -14.50 -1.97
C ALA A 104 -4.26 -13.35 -1.90
N ALA A 105 -2.96 -13.62 -2.08
CA ALA A 105 -1.94 -12.56 -2.14
C ALA A 105 -2.14 -11.64 -3.34
N LEU A 106 -2.44 -12.16 -4.53
CA LEU A 106 -2.76 -11.37 -5.71
C LEU A 106 -4.03 -10.55 -5.53
N SER A 107 -5.11 -11.15 -5.03
CA SER A 107 -6.37 -10.48 -4.80
C SER A 107 -6.21 -9.26 -3.87
N ALA A 108 -5.68 -9.48 -2.67
CA ALA A 108 -5.58 -8.44 -1.65
C ALA A 108 -4.46 -7.41 -1.89
N SER A 109 -3.39 -7.76 -2.64
CA SER A 109 -2.20 -6.91 -2.75
C SER A 109 -1.99 -6.31 -4.15
N ALA A 110 -2.75 -6.72 -5.14
CA ALA A 110 -2.72 -6.17 -6.50
C ALA A 110 -4.12 -5.82 -6.99
N TYR A 111 -5.03 -6.79 -7.12
CA TYR A 111 -6.36 -6.56 -7.69
C TYR A 111 -7.18 -5.54 -6.89
N SER A 112 -7.06 -5.50 -5.58
CA SER A 112 -7.76 -4.50 -4.76
C SER A 112 -7.43 -3.04 -5.18
N PHE A 113 -6.25 -2.78 -5.75
CA PHE A 113 -5.92 -1.48 -6.33
C PHE A 113 -6.70 -1.22 -7.62
N VAL A 114 -6.85 -2.23 -8.47
CA VAL A 114 -7.69 -2.15 -9.68
C VAL A 114 -9.13 -1.82 -9.30
N SER A 115 -9.69 -2.57 -8.36
CA SER A 115 -11.04 -2.34 -7.84
C SER A 115 -11.21 -0.94 -7.23
N MET A 116 -10.21 -0.44 -6.49
CA MET A 116 -10.26 0.94 -5.99
C MET A 116 -10.26 1.97 -7.11
N VAL A 117 -9.46 1.81 -8.17
CA VAL A 117 -9.49 2.73 -9.30
C VAL A 117 -10.85 2.70 -10.00
N GLN A 118 -11.46 1.52 -10.15
CA GLN A 118 -12.80 1.36 -10.72
C GLN A 118 -13.88 2.06 -9.89
N ALA A 119 -13.82 1.91 -8.56
CA ALA A 119 -14.85 2.44 -7.66
C ALA A 119 -14.72 3.95 -7.41
N PHE A 120 -13.49 4.43 -7.24
CA PHE A 120 -13.23 5.82 -6.88
C PHE A 120 -13.00 6.74 -8.08
N GLY A 121 -12.52 6.23 -9.23
CA GLY A 121 -12.28 7.04 -10.42
C GLY A 121 -13.47 7.89 -10.85
N PRO A 122 -14.68 7.32 -10.95
CA PRO A 122 -15.87 8.09 -11.36
C PRO A 122 -16.29 9.21 -10.40
N ILE A 123 -15.87 9.16 -9.14
CA ILE A 123 -16.23 10.13 -8.11
C ILE A 123 -15.11 11.13 -7.79
N MET A 124 -14.01 11.07 -8.53
CA MET A 124 -12.91 12.02 -8.39
C MET A 124 -13.02 13.16 -9.41
N PRO A 125 -12.68 14.40 -9.05
CA PRO A 125 -12.55 15.48 -10.04
C PRO A 125 -11.38 15.20 -10.99
N ALA A 126 -11.42 15.79 -12.19
CA ALA A 126 -10.33 15.66 -13.15
C ALA A 126 -8.97 16.07 -12.54
N GLY A 127 -7.94 15.29 -12.82
CA GLY A 127 -6.61 15.50 -12.21
C GLY A 127 -6.38 14.75 -10.91
N GLY A 128 -7.31 13.93 -10.48
CA GLY A 128 -7.19 13.07 -9.30
C GLY A 128 -5.95 12.17 -9.34
N SER A 129 -5.50 11.71 -8.18
CA SER A 129 -4.27 10.92 -8.04
C SER A 129 -4.50 9.63 -7.28
N PHE A 130 -4.14 8.51 -7.91
CA PHE A 130 -4.07 7.19 -7.28
C PHE A 130 -2.62 6.81 -7.02
N LEU A 131 -2.34 6.37 -5.80
CA LEU A 131 -1.03 5.89 -5.38
C LEU A 131 -1.15 4.52 -4.73
N SER A 132 -0.18 3.64 -5.02
CA SER A 132 -0.05 2.38 -4.28
C SER A 132 1.39 2.16 -3.82
N LEU A 133 1.61 1.15 -2.97
CA LEU A 133 2.92 0.81 -2.41
C LEU A 133 3.39 -0.55 -2.94
N SER A 134 4.55 -0.56 -3.57
CA SER A 134 5.26 -1.75 -4.03
C SER A 134 6.54 -2.00 -3.23
N TYR A 135 7.28 -2.99 -3.65
CA TYR A 135 8.58 -3.37 -3.11
C TYR A 135 9.45 -3.97 -4.23
N MET A 136 10.76 -3.77 -4.16
CA MET A 136 11.72 -4.25 -5.16
C MET A 136 11.63 -5.76 -5.44
N ALA A 137 10.99 -6.55 -4.57
CA ALA A 137 10.70 -7.95 -4.81
C ALA A 137 9.84 -8.23 -6.04
N SER A 138 9.21 -7.19 -6.62
CA SER A 138 8.57 -7.25 -7.96
C SER A 138 9.54 -7.58 -9.08
N GLN A 139 10.81 -7.22 -8.92
CA GLN A 139 11.85 -7.29 -9.97
C GLN A 139 13.11 -8.05 -9.54
N ARG A 140 13.30 -8.26 -8.25
CA ARG A 140 14.49 -8.88 -7.66
C ARG A 140 14.08 -10.01 -6.72
N VAL A 141 14.92 -11.01 -6.60
CA VAL A 141 14.71 -12.06 -5.61
C VAL A 141 15.05 -11.52 -4.23
N VAL A 142 14.06 -11.58 -3.34
CA VAL A 142 14.23 -11.29 -1.92
C VAL A 142 13.94 -12.59 -1.16
N PRO A 143 14.96 -13.31 -0.69
CA PRO A 143 14.80 -14.55 0.06
C PRO A 143 13.84 -14.36 1.24
N GLY A 144 12.90 -15.29 1.42
CA GLY A 144 11.90 -15.23 2.49
C GLY A 144 10.69 -14.33 2.21
N TYR A 145 10.66 -13.56 1.12
CA TYR A 145 9.47 -12.83 0.68
C TYR A 145 8.64 -13.70 -0.28
N GLY A 146 7.96 -14.69 0.29
CA GLY A 146 7.29 -15.77 -0.42
C GLY A 146 5.77 -15.62 -0.51
N GLY A 147 5.06 -16.76 -0.59
CA GLY A 147 3.61 -16.81 -0.57
C GLY A 147 2.92 -16.12 -1.74
N GLY A 148 3.60 -15.88 -2.86
CA GLY A 148 3.06 -15.13 -4.01
C GLY A 148 3.16 -13.61 -3.88
N MET A 149 3.75 -13.07 -2.81
CA MET A 149 3.83 -11.62 -2.60
C MET A 149 4.71 -10.92 -3.64
N SER A 150 5.82 -11.53 -4.08
CA SER A 150 6.65 -10.97 -5.17
C SER A 150 5.85 -10.84 -6.46
N SER A 151 5.07 -11.89 -6.80
CA SER A 151 4.19 -11.89 -7.97
C SER A 151 3.10 -10.83 -7.86
N ALA A 152 2.51 -10.65 -6.66
CA ALA A 152 1.51 -9.62 -6.42
C ALA A 152 2.10 -8.20 -6.61
N LYS A 153 3.33 -7.95 -6.15
CA LYS A 153 3.99 -6.65 -6.39
C LYS A 153 4.34 -6.43 -7.86
N ALA A 154 4.73 -7.47 -8.59
CA ALA A 154 4.95 -7.39 -10.03
C ALA A 154 3.64 -7.11 -10.79
N ALA A 155 2.55 -7.78 -10.43
CA ALA A 155 1.23 -7.52 -10.97
C ALA A 155 0.79 -6.08 -10.72
N LEU A 156 0.90 -5.60 -9.46
CA LEU A 156 0.57 -4.22 -9.07
C LEU A 156 1.30 -3.17 -9.93
N GLU A 157 2.61 -3.35 -10.16
CA GLU A 157 3.40 -2.44 -11.00
C GLU A 157 3.00 -2.52 -12.49
N SER A 158 2.63 -3.71 -12.98
CA SER A 158 2.10 -3.89 -14.32
C SER A 158 0.74 -3.21 -14.48
N ASP A 159 -0.18 -3.47 -13.55
CA ASP A 159 -1.52 -2.92 -13.55
C ASP A 159 -1.51 -1.40 -13.42
N THR A 160 -0.58 -0.84 -12.65
CA THR A 160 -0.37 0.62 -12.54
C THR A 160 -0.18 1.28 -13.91
N ARG A 161 0.58 0.67 -14.83
CA ARG A 161 0.78 1.21 -16.18
C ARG A 161 -0.49 1.17 -17.02
N THR A 162 -1.24 0.08 -16.94
CA THR A 162 -2.51 -0.09 -17.64
C THR A 162 -3.56 0.88 -17.10
N LEU A 163 -3.70 0.93 -15.77
CA LEU A 163 -4.63 1.84 -15.09
C LEU A 163 -4.30 3.32 -15.35
N ALA A 164 -3.02 3.67 -15.46
CA ALA A 164 -2.60 5.04 -15.81
C ALA A 164 -3.11 5.45 -17.20
N TYR A 165 -3.06 4.54 -18.16
CA TYR A 165 -3.63 4.78 -19.50
C TYR A 165 -5.15 4.87 -19.43
N GLU A 166 -5.81 3.90 -18.81
CA GLU A 166 -7.28 3.80 -18.79
C GLU A 166 -7.91 4.95 -17.98
N ALA A 167 -7.48 5.17 -16.74
CA ALA A 167 -7.99 6.24 -15.89
C ALA A 167 -7.61 7.63 -16.40
N GLY A 168 -6.42 7.75 -17.04
CA GLY A 168 -6.00 8.98 -17.69
C GLY A 168 -6.89 9.34 -18.86
N ARG A 169 -7.28 8.37 -19.69
CA ARG A 169 -8.18 8.59 -20.84
C ARG A 169 -9.62 8.78 -20.43
N ALA A 170 -10.10 8.05 -19.44
CA ALA A 170 -11.48 8.12 -19.01
C ALA A 170 -11.78 9.38 -18.18
N TRP A 171 -10.86 9.78 -17.30
CA TRP A 171 -11.15 10.79 -16.27
C TRP A 171 -10.05 11.84 -16.07
N GLY A 172 -8.91 11.73 -16.76
CA GLY A 172 -7.76 12.63 -16.56
C GLY A 172 -6.98 12.37 -15.28
N HIS A 173 -7.10 11.18 -14.68
CA HIS A 173 -6.43 10.84 -13.42
C HIS A 173 -5.01 10.30 -13.64
N ARG A 174 -4.18 10.44 -12.61
CA ARG A 174 -2.83 9.91 -12.56
C ARG A 174 -2.78 8.68 -11.64
N VAL A 175 -2.08 7.65 -12.07
CA VAL A 175 -1.93 6.40 -11.32
C VAL A 175 -0.45 6.07 -11.24
N ASN A 176 0.11 6.01 -10.03
CA ASN A 176 1.52 5.74 -9.80
C ASN A 176 1.71 4.77 -8.63
N VAL A 177 2.88 4.17 -8.54
CA VAL A 177 3.25 3.30 -7.44
C VAL A 177 4.60 3.70 -6.86
N ILE A 178 4.72 3.65 -5.54
CA ILE A 178 5.98 3.88 -4.82
C ILE A 178 6.54 2.53 -4.42
N SER A 179 7.75 2.19 -4.90
CA SER A 179 8.51 1.04 -4.44
C SER A 179 9.38 1.47 -3.26
N ALA A 180 8.87 1.26 -2.06
CA ALA A 180 9.56 1.64 -0.83
C ALA A 180 10.60 0.59 -0.43
N GLY A 181 11.71 1.02 0.16
CA GLY A 181 12.68 0.13 0.80
C GLY A 181 12.09 -0.58 2.03
N PRO A 182 12.81 -1.54 2.60
CA PRO A 182 12.35 -2.24 3.79
C PRO A 182 12.21 -1.27 4.97
N PHE A 183 11.03 -1.25 5.55
CA PHE A 183 10.67 -0.41 6.69
C PHE A 183 9.97 -1.26 7.76
N ALA A 184 10.38 -1.10 9.01
CA ALA A 184 9.84 -1.85 10.14
C ALA A 184 8.41 -1.40 10.49
N SER A 185 7.46 -1.65 9.57
CA SER A 185 6.05 -1.38 9.76
C SER A 185 5.35 -2.55 10.47
N ARG A 186 4.15 -2.29 10.99
CA ARG A 186 3.29 -3.33 11.55
C ARG A 186 3.00 -4.46 10.56
N ALA A 187 2.77 -4.14 9.30
CA ALA A 187 2.55 -5.14 8.24
C ALA A 187 3.82 -5.95 7.95
N ALA A 188 4.97 -5.30 7.91
CA ALA A 188 6.25 -5.93 7.66
C ALA A 188 6.69 -6.86 8.79
N SER A 189 6.25 -6.63 10.03
CA SER A 189 6.53 -7.53 11.18
C SER A 189 5.98 -8.95 10.95
N ALA A 190 4.97 -9.12 10.10
CA ALA A 190 4.46 -10.43 9.70
C ALA A 190 5.47 -11.25 8.89
N ILE A 191 6.44 -10.62 8.23
CA ILE A 191 7.50 -11.28 7.46
C ILE A 191 8.46 -12.05 8.37
N GLY A 192 8.69 -11.55 9.59
CA GLY A 192 9.45 -12.25 10.64
C GLY A 192 10.97 -12.01 10.65
N PHE A 193 11.53 -11.35 9.63
CA PHE A 193 12.95 -10.98 9.54
C PHE A 193 13.16 -9.55 9.00
N ILE A 194 12.17 -8.69 9.19
CA ILE A 194 12.19 -7.32 8.67
C ILE A 194 13.41 -6.52 9.17
N ASP A 195 13.83 -6.71 10.42
CA ASP A 195 14.97 -6.01 10.98
C ASP A 195 16.27 -6.34 10.23
N GLN A 196 16.43 -7.61 9.82
CA GLN A 196 17.56 -8.04 8.99
C GLN A 196 17.52 -7.41 7.60
N MET A 197 16.32 -7.27 7.01
CA MET A 197 16.15 -6.61 5.72
C MET A 197 16.50 -5.12 5.81
N VAL A 198 16.08 -4.44 6.87
CA VAL A 198 16.38 -3.02 7.11
C VAL A 198 17.90 -2.82 7.28
N ASP A 199 18.52 -3.62 8.13
CA ASP A 199 19.96 -3.57 8.39
C ASP A 199 20.78 -3.86 7.11
N TYR A 200 20.40 -4.89 6.35
CA TYR A 200 21.04 -5.22 5.09
C TYR A 200 20.91 -4.08 4.06
N ALA A 201 19.72 -3.52 3.89
CA ALA A 201 19.50 -2.41 2.97
C ALA A 201 20.31 -1.18 3.39
N GLN A 202 20.31 -0.83 4.67
CA GLN A 202 21.08 0.30 5.19
C GLN A 202 22.59 0.15 4.94
N ARG A 203 23.14 -1.04 5.11
CA ARG A 203 24.58 -1.30 4.89
C ARG A 203 24.97 -1.29 3.42
N ASN A 204 24.04 -1.59 2.51
CA ASN A 204 24.34 -1.79 1.09
C ASN A 204 23.73 -0.72 0.17
N ALA A 205 22.89 0.16 0.66
CA ALA A 205 22.33 1.26 -0.14
C ALA A 205 23.37 2.38 -0.35
N PRO A 206 23.31 3.12 -1.46
CA PRO A 206 24.14 4.30 -1.70
C PRO A 206 24.06 5.35 -0.56
N ILE A 207 22.88 5.54 0.00
CA ILE A 207 22.69 6.39 1.19
C ILE A 207 22.57 5.48 2.41
N ALA A 208 23.60 5.43 3.23
CA ALA A 208 23.76 4.48 4.35
C ALA A 208 22.95 4.90 5.59
N ARG A 209 21.63 5.03 5.46
CA ARG A 209 20.69 5.24 6.56
C ARG A 209 19.41 4.43 6.35
N PRO A 210 18.65 4.12 7.41
CA PRO A 210 17.36 3.49 7.24
C PRO A 210 16.39 4.45 6.51
N ILE A 211 15.48 3.88 5.74
CA ILE A 211 14.33 4.61 5.21
C ILE A 211 13.37 4.96 6.34
N THR A 212 12.73 6.12 6.25
CA THR A 212 11.72 6.57 7.20
C THR A 212 10.34 6.66 6.54
N ALA A 213 9.29 6.75 7.35
CA ALA A 213 7.94 6.98 6.85
C ALA A 213 7.83 8.35 6.13
N GLU A 214 8.60 9.34 6.58
CA GLU A 214 8.65 10.68 6.00
C GLU A 214 9.26 10.68 4.59
N ASP A 215 10.26 9.82 4.31
CA ASP A 215 10.82 9.68 2.97
C ASP A 215 9.75 9.21 1.97
N VAL A 216 8.96 8.21 2.38
CA VAL A 216 7.85 7.69 1.56
C VAL A 216 6.70 8.68 1.49
N GLY A 217 6.34 9.29 2.62
CA GLY A 217 5.28 10.28 2.74
C GLY A 217 5.55 11.54 1.91
N GLY A 218 6.79 12.04 1.91
CA GLY A 218 7.20 13.18 1.08
C GLY A 218 7.05 12.90 -0.42
N THR A 219 7.44 11.70 -0.85
CA THR A 219 7.24 11.25 -2.24
C THR A 219 5.76 11.10 -2.57
N ALA A 220 4.97 10.53 -1.66
CA ALA A 220 3.52 10.40 -1.85
C ALA A 220 2.85 11.78 -1.95
N ALA A 221 3.21 12.73 -1.09
CA ALA A 221 2.71 14.11 -1.15
C ALA A 221 3.07 14.81 -2.47
N PHE A 222 4.30 14.64 -2.96
CA PHE A 222 4.72 15.15 -4.26
C PHE A 222 3.89 14.54 -5.39
N LEU A 223 3.79 13.21 -5.45
CA LEU A 223 3.04 12.52 -6.50
C LEU A 223 1.54 12.83 -6.48
N ALA A 224 0.97 13.08 -5.30
CA ALA A 224 -0.42 13.48 -5.15
C ALA A 224 -0.67 14.93 -5.56
N SER A 225 0.35 15.79 -5.49
CA SER A 225 0.23 17.22 -5.74
C SER A 225 0.20 17.57 -7.23
N PRO A 226 -0.23 18.81 -7.60
CA PRO A 226 -0.13 19.33 -8.96
C PRO A 226 1.29 19.41 -9.52
N LEU A 227 2.33 19.42 -8.66
CA LEU A 227 3.72 19.42 -9.10
C LEU A 227 4.09 18.16 -9.90
N ALA A 228 3.36 17.08 -9.71
CA ALA A 228 3.52 15.83 -10.43
C ALA A 228 2.51 15.65 -11.58
N ALA A 229 1.93 16.73 -12.11
CA ALA A 229 0.87 16.67 -13.12
C ALA A 229 1.25 15.89 -14.38
N GLY A 230 2.53 15.86 -14.75
CA GLY A 230 3.06 15.09 -15.89
C GLY A 230 3.51 13.67 -15.55
N ILE A 231 3.32 13.19 -14.32
CA ILE A 231 3.84 11.88 -13.84
C ILE A 231 2.68 10.91 -13.65
N THR A 232 2.61 9.88 -14.49
CA THR A 232 1.64 8.79 -14.40
C THR A 232 2.21 7.49 -14.97
N GLY A 233 1.76 6.33 -14.50
CA GLY A 233 2.18 5.01 -14.96
C GLY A 233 3.59 4.62 -14.52
N THR A 234 4.15 5.25 -13.49
CA THR A 234 5.53 5.02 -13.05
C THR A 234 5.63 4.32 -11.69
N THR A 235 6.73 3.59 -11.54
CA THR A 235 7.22 3.11 -10.25
C THR A 235 8.33 4.03 -9.77
N VAL A 236 8.11 4.73 -8.66
CA VAL A 236 9.10 5.61 -8.04
C VAL A 236 9.76 4.87 -6.87
N TYR A 237 11.08 4.72 -6.93
CA TYR A 237 11.83 4.07 -5.87
C TYR A 237 12.15 5.05 -4.75
N VAL A 238 11.83 4.64 -3.52
CA VAL A 238 12.15 5.37 -2.29
C VAL A 238 12.81 4.36 -1.35
N ASP A 239 14.10 4.09 -1.54
CA ASP A 239 14.83 3.01 -0.90
C ASP A 239 16.33 3.33 -0.69
N MET A 240 16.66 4.60 -0.60
CA MET A 240 18.06 5.07 -0.45
C MET A 240 18.96 4.66 -1.63
N GLY A 241 18.38 4.34 -2.79
CA GLY A 241 19.10 3.88 -3.97
C GLY A 241 19.40 2.38 -3.96
N PHE A 242 18.89 1.63 -2.99
CA PHE A 242 19.20 0.19 -2.84
C PHE A 242 18.81 -0.63 -4.08
N HIS A 243 17.70 -0.32 -4.75
CA HIS A 243 17.26 -1.01 -5.97
C HIS A 243 18.27 -0.95 -7.11
N SER A 244 19.15 0.08 -7.15
CA SER A 244 20.16 0.27 -8.20
C SER A 244 21.40 -0.58 -7.98
N MET A 245 21.55 -1.20 -6.80
CA MET A 245 22.71 -2.03 -6.46
C MET A 245 22.60 -3.41 -7.11
N GLY A 246 23.66 -3.81 -7.81
CA GLY A 246 23.74 -5.14 -8.43
C GLY A 246 24.32 -6.20 -7.49
N LEU A 247 25.33 -5.84 -6.72
CA LEU A 247 26.03 -6.72 -5.80
C LEU A 247 26.29 -6.01 -4.48
N ALA A 248 25.87 -6.64 -3.39
CA ALA A 248 26.28 -6.24 -2.06
C ALA A 248 27.68 -6.81 -1.77
N VAL A 249 28.64 -5.96 -1.51
CA VAL A 249 29.97 -6.36 -1.03
C VAL A 249 30.03 -6.01 0.45
N ASP A 250 29.92 -7.02 1.32
CA ASP A 250 30.25 -6.85 2.74
C ASP A 250 31.76 -6.57 2.82
N ARG A 251 32.12 -5.30 2.85
CA ARG A 251 33.47 -4.90 3.21
C ARG A 251 33.56 -4.93 4.74
N GLU A 252 34.05 -6.01 5.30
CA GLU A 252 34.52 -5.99 6.67
C GLU A 252 35.48 -4.81 6.85
N GLY A 253 35.09 -3.84 7.68
CA GLY A 253 35.93 -2.68 8.00
C GLY A 253 35.74 -1.43 7.14
N ALA A 254 34.78 -1.35 6.22
CA ALA A 254 34.44 -0.10 5.57
C ALA A 254 33.77 0.84 6.60
N LYS A 255 34.49 1.86 7.07
CA LYS A 255 33.91 2.96 7.83
C LYS A 255 32.95 3.70 6.91
N PRO A 256 31.76 4.10 7.39
CA PRO A 256 30.93 5.05 6.65
C PRO A 256 31.75 6.33 6.41
N ALA A 257 31.67 6.83 5.19
CA ALA A 257 32.27 8.10 4.80
C ALA A 257 31.63 9.27 5.55
#